data_6b793dce9661de7146bbce62da46aee9
#
_entry.id   6b793dce9661de7146bbce62da46aee9
#
_cell.length_a   1.000
_cell.length_b   1.000
_cell.length_c   1.000
_cell.angle_alpha   90.00
_cell.angle_beta   90.00
_cell.angle_gamma   90.00
#
_symmetry.space_group_name_H-M   'P 1'
#
loop_
_entity.id
_entity.type
_entity.pdbx_description
1 polymer ?
#
loop_
_entity_poly.entity_id
_entity_poly.type
_entity_poly.pdbx_seq_one_letter_code
_entity_poly.pdbx_strand_id
1 'polypeptide(L)'
;MIRKAFVMQVNPDAHEEYARRHNPIWPELEAVSKDHGAHHYAIYLDKERNLLFATVEIESEARWEAVASTEVCQRWWKYMREVMPSNPDNSPLSAELKEVFYLA
;
A
#
# COMPACT_ATOMS: atom_id res chain seq x y z
N MET A 1 18.19 -4.74 3.61
CA MET A 1 16.74 -4.64 3.31
C MET A 1 16.55 -4.01 1.96
N ILE A 2 15.53 -4.43 1.27
CA ILE A 2 15.20 -3.89 -0.05
C ILE A 2 14.23 -2.73 0.16
N ARG A 3 14.56 -1.56 -0.40
CA ARG A 3 13.64 -0.41 -0.35
C ARG A 3 12.78 -0.43 -1.60
N LYS A 4 11.47 -0.26 -1.41
CA LYS A 4 10.52 -0.19 -2.52
C LYS A 4 9.67 1.06 -2.38
N ALA A 5 9.27 1.61 -3.52
CA ALA A 5 8.31 2.71 -3.57
C ALA A 5 7.36 2.48 -4.73
N PHE A 6 6.13 2.90 -4.56
CA PHE A 6 5.12 2.79 -5.62
C PHE A 6 4.10 3.90 -5.48
N VAL A 7 3.42 4.19 -6.58
CA VAL A 7 2.41 5.23 -6.65
C VAL A 7 1.06 4.60 -6.93
N MET A 8 0.04 5.09 -6.23
CA MET A 8 -1.35 4.70 -6.39
C MET A 8 -2.20 5.94 -6.57
N GLN A 9 -3.50 5.77 -6.75
CA GLN A 9 -4.46 6.87 -6.85
C GLN A 9 -5.50 6.74 -5.75
N VAL A 10 -6.07 7.88 -5.36
CA VAL A 10 -7.19 7.93 -4.43
C VAL A 10 -8.30 8.76 -5.07
N ASN A 11 -9.56 8.42 -4.78
CA ASN A 11 -10.70 9.19 -5.31
C ASN A 11 -10.64 10.63 -4.75
N PRO A 12 -10.95 11.64 -5.58
CA PRO A 12 -10.82 13.05 -5.17
C PRO A 12 -11.62 13.42 -3.92
N ASP A 13 -12.74 12.76 -3.69
CA ASP A 13 -13.63 13.02 -2.55
C ASP A 13 -13.40 12.09 -1.37
N ALA A 14 -12.37 11.26 -1.42
CA ALA A 14 -12.17 10.19 -0.44
C ALA A 14 -10.85 10.31 0.35
N HIS A 15 -10.19 11.46 0.33
CA HIS A 15 -8.92 11.63 1.02
C HIS A 15 -9.02 11.35 2.52
N GLU A 16 -10.02 11.91 3.18
CA GLU A 16 -10.19 11.75 4.62
C GLU A 16 -10.59 10.31 4.96
N GLU A 17 -11.47 9.70 4.18
CA GLU A 17 -11.89 8.33 4.42
C GLU A 17 -10.76 7.33 4.19
N TYR A 18 -9.92 7.58 3.18
CA TYR A 18 -8.73 6.76 2.96
C TYR A 18 -7.83 6.76 4.19
N ALA A 19 -7.53 7.95 4.72
CA ALA A 19 -6.70 8.09 5.91
C ALA A 19 -7.35 7.44 7.13
N ARG A 20 -8.65 7.63 7.31
CA ARG A 20 -9.38 7.06 8.45
C ARG A 20 -9.30 5.53 8.45
N ARG A 21 -9.41 4.90 7.27
CA ARG A 21 -9.36 3.43 7.17
C ARG A 21 -7.99 2.85 7.54
N HIS A 22 -6.94 3.68 7.47
CA HIS A 22 -5.58 3.28 7.85
C HIS A 22 -5.24 3.60 9.31
N ASN A 23 -6.09 4.30 10.05
CA ASN A 23 -5.75 4.82 11.38
C ASN A 23 -6.87 4.58 12.39
N PRO A 24 -6.90 3.41 13.03
CA PRO A 24 -5.91 2.33 12.92
C PRO A 24 -6.15 1.43 11.72
N ILE A 25 -5.09 0.83 11.23
CA ILE A 25 -5.18 -0.22 10.22
C ILE A 25 -5.63 -1.51 10.91
N TRP A 26 -6.20 -2.43 10.13
CA TRP A 26 -6.62 -3.73 10.68
C TRP A 26 -5.43 -4.45 11.33
N PRO A 27 -5.56 -4.90 12.60
CA PRO A 27 -4.45 -5.60 13.27
C PRO A 27 -3.96 -6.83 12.51
N GLU A 28 -4.87 -7.58 11.88
CA GLU A 28 -4.50 -8.77 11.10
C GLU A 28 -3.70 -8.42 9.85
N LEU A 29 -3.96 -7.26 9.23
CA LEU A 29 -3.20 -6.82 8.07
C LEU A 29 -1.81 -6.36 8.48
N GLU A 30 -1.71 -5.66 9.61
CA GLU A 30 -0.41 -5.28 10.16
C GLU A 30 0.42 -6.52 10.48
N ALA A 31 -0.20 -7.51 11.12
CA ALA A 31 0.50 -8.75 11.49
C ALA A 31 0.99 -9.51 10.26
N VAL A 32 0.15 -9.69 9.24
CA VAL A 32 0.54 -10.44 8.05
C VAL A 32 1.64 -9.72 7.27
N SER A 33 1.60 -8.38 7.26
CA SER A 33 2.63 -7.60 6.59
C SER A 33 3.98 -7.77 7.26
N LYS A 34 4.01 -7.68 8.60
CA LYS A 34 5.23 -7.88 9.37
C LYS A 34 5.75 -9.31 9.26
N ASP A 35 4.86 -10.29 9.29
CA ASP A 35 5.24 -11.71 9.15
C ASP A 35 5.85 -12.00 7.78
N HIS A 36 5.52 -11.21 6.78
CA HIS A 36 6.07 -11.32 5.43
C HIS A 36 7.28 -10.40 5.22
N GLY A 37 7.81 -9.82 6.29
CA GLY A 37 9.07 -9.07 6.24
C GLY A 37 8.94 -7.62 5.81
N ALA A 38 7.76 -7.02 5.93
CA ALA A 38 7.60 -5.59 5.63
C ALA A 38 7.90 -4.73 6.86
N HIS A 39 8.67 -3.65 6.64
CA HIS A 39 9.08 -2.72 7.69
C HIS A 39 8.97 -1.30 7.16
N HIS A 40 8.73 -0.36 8.07
CA HIS A 40 8.77 1.07 7.75
C HIS A 40 7.89 1.42 6.54
N TYR A 41 6.68 0.87 6.51
CA TYR A 41 5.72 1.12 5.46
C TYR A 41 5.02 2.46 5.74
N ALA A 42 5.11 3.38 4.80
CA ALA A 42 4.47 4.69 4.92
C ALA A 42 3.80 5.08 3.62
N ILE A 43 2.69 5.80 3.70
CA ILE A 43 1.95 6.28 2.54
C ILE A 43 1.76 7.78 2.68
N TYR A 44 2.06 8.52 1.61
CA TYR A 44 1.97 9.97 1.56
C TYR A 44 0.97 10.40 0.50
N LEU A 45 0.16 11.42 0.80
CA LEU A 45 -0.89 11.91 -0.10
C LEU A 45 -0.44 13.19 -0.80
N ASP A 46 -0.55 13.21 -2.13
CA ASP A 46 -0.50 14.44 -2.92
C ASP A 46 -1.95 14.86 -3.16
N LYS A 47 -2.40 15.87 -2.40
CA LYS A 47 -3.80 16.30 -2.42
C LYS A 47 -4.23 16.88 -3.76
N GLU A 48 -3.33 17.59 -4.43
CA GLU A 48 -3.66 18.27 -5.68
C GLU A 48 -3.85 17.29 -6.83
N ARG A 49 -3.08 16.19 -6.82
CA ARG A 49 -3.07 15.22 -7.92
C ARG A 49 -3.80 13.92 -7.59
N ASN A 50 -4.32 13.80 -6.37
CA ASN A 50 -4.99 12.58 -5.91
C ASN A 50 -4.09 11.35 -6.03
N LEU A 51 -2.81 11.53 -5.70
CA LEU A 51 -1.83 10.44 -5.75
C LEU A 51 -1.39 10.04 -4.36
N LEU A 52 -1.09 8.76 -4.22
CA LEU A 52 -0.56 8.18 -2.99
C LEU A 52 0.82 7.61 -3.30
N PHE A 53 1.82 8.06 -2.55
CA PHE A 53 3.18 7.57 -2.69
C PHE A 53 3.50 6.69 -1.49
N ALA A 54 3.81 5.44 -1.75
CA ALA A 54 4.10 4.48 -0.70
C ALA A 54 5.57 4.10 -0.70
N THR A 55 6.14 3.99 0.49
CA THR A 55 7.51 3.49 0.68
C THR A 55 7.48 2.35 1.69
N VAL A 56 8.32 1.35 1.47
CA VAL A 56 8.41 0.21 2.37
C VAL A 56 9.80 -0.42 2.26
N GLU A 57 10.29 -0.96 3.37
CA GLU A 57 11.50 -1.78 3.37
C GLU A 57 11.07 -3.23 3.55
N ILE A 58 11.60 -4.12 2.72
CA ILE A 58 11.22 -5.53 2.71
C ILE A 58 12.44 -6.43 2.83
N GLU A 59 12.23 -7.60 3.44
CA GLU A 59 13.29 -8.59 3.59
C GLU A 59 13.47 -9.43 2.35
N SER A 60 12.39 -9.66 1.58
CA SER A 60 12.38 -10.54 0.43
C SER A 60 11.28 -10.13 -0.54
N GLU A 61 11.62 -10.06 -1.82
CA GLU A 61 10.65 -9.78 -2.89
C GLU A 61 9.54 -10.85 -2.91
N ALA A 62 9.93 -12.12 -2.83
CA ALA A 62 8.97 -13.22 -2.89
C ALA A 62 7.98 -13.18 -1.73
N ARG A 63 8.47 -12.90 -0.53
CA ARG A 63 7.60 -12.81 0.65
C ARG A 63 6.68 -11.61 0.57
N TRP A 64 7.18 -10.46 0.09
CA TRP A 64 6.36 -9.27 -0.11
C TRP A 64 5.22 -9.54 -1.11
N GLU A 65 5.54 -10.16 -2.22
CA GLU A 65 4.54 -10.50 -3.23
C GLU A 65 3.49 -11.49 -2.69
N ALA A 66 3.89 -12.38 -1.79
CA ALA A 66 2.98 -13.34 -1.21
C ALA A 66 1.90 -12.72 -0.31
N VAL A 67 2.12 -11.51 0.19
CA VAL A 67 1.10 -10.79 0.98
C VAL A 67 -0.19 -10.64 0.16
N ALA A 68 -0.07 -10.39 -1.12
CA ALA A 68 -1.21 -10.21 -2.03
C ALA A 68 -2.12 -11.44 -2.10
N SER A 69 -1.58 -12.62 -1.85
CA SER A 69 -2.34 -13.87 -1.91
C SER A 69 -3.01 -14.24 -0.58
N THR A 70 -2.78 -13.46 0.47
CA THR A 70 -3.40 -13.74 1.76
C THR A 70 -4.86 -13.30 1.79
N GLU A 71 -5.67 -14.03 2.57
CA GLU A 71 -7.09 -13.71 2.70
C GLU A 71 -7.31 -12.30 3.25
N VAL A 72 -6.52 -11.91 4.25
CA VAL A 72 -6.70 -10.61 4.88
C VAL A 72 -6.39 -9.47 3.90
N CYS A 73 -5.37 -9.63 3.06
CA CYS A 73 -5.04 -8.63 2.04
C CYS A 73 -6.15 -8.52 0.99
N GLN A 74 -6.71 -9.66 0.56
CA GLN A 74 -7.80 -9.68 -0.38
C GLN A 74 -9.04 -8.97 0.18
N ARG A 75 -9.38 -9.19 1.45
CA ARG A 75 -10.47 -8.49 2.11
C ARG A 75 -10.20 -7.00 2.24
N TRP A 76 -8.96 -6.63 2.56
CA TRP A 76 -8.54 -5.23 2.66
C TRP A 76 -8.69 -4.51 1.33
N TRP A 77 -8.25 -5.12 0.24
CA TRP A 77 -8.38 -4.54 -1.09
C TRP A 77 -9.85 -4.31 -1.48
N LYS A 78 -10.70 -5.27 -1.16
CA LYS A 78 -12.13 -5.13 -1.42
C LYS A 78 -12.72 -3.96 -0.64
N TYR A 79 -12.30 -3.80 0.59
CA TYR A 79 -12.72 -2.68 1.44
C TYR A 79 -12.23 -1.35 0.88
N MET A 80 -10.96 -1.27 0.47
CA MET A 80 -10.36 -0.04 -0.01
C MET A 80 -10.83 0.36 -1.41
N ARG A 81 -11.39 -0.58 -2.17
CA ARG A 81 -11.90 -0.31 -3.50
C ARG A 81 -12.92 0.83 -3.53
N GLU A 82 -13.62 1.07 -2.45
CA GLU A 82 -14.62 2.13 -2.35
C GLU A 82 -14.01 3.53 -2.40
N VAL A 83 -12.74 3.65 -2.08
CA VAL A 83 -12.07 4.95 -1.94
C VAL A 83 -10.94 5.17 -2.93
N MET A 84 -10.63 4.16 -3.77
CA MET A 84 -9.52 4.25 -4.72
C MET A 84 -9.76 3.42 -5.98
N PRO A 85 -9.23 3.87 -7.13
CA PRO A 85 -9.27 3.06 -8.35
C PRO A 85 -8.56 1.74 -8.15
N SER A 86 -9.15 0.67 -8.66
CA SER A 86 -8.66 -0.69 -8.44
C SER A 86 -8.74 -1.52 -9.72
N ASN A 87 -7.92 -2.56 -9.78
CA ASN A 87 -7.97 -3.56 -10.84
C ASN A 87 -9.19 -4.47 -10.67
N PRO A 88 -9.56 -5.27 -11.68
CA PRO A 88 -10.68 -6.20 -11.56
C PRO A 88 -10.57 -7.18 -10.39
N ASP A 89 -9.34 -7.51 -9.95
CA ASP A 89 -9.11 -8.39 -8.80
C ASP A 89 -9.11 -7.65 -7.46
N ASN A 90 -9.51 -6.38 -7.46
CA ASN A 90 -9.55 -5.46 -6.31
C ASN A 90 -8.18 -4.92 -5.88
N SER A 91 -7.08 -5.37 -6.46
CA SER A 91 -5.78 -4.80 -6.13
C SER A 91 -5.74 -3.33 -6.57
N PRO A 92 -5.03 -2.47 -5.82
CA PRO A 92 -4.92 -1.05 -6.20
C PRO A 92 -4.24 -0.89 -7.54
N LEU A 93 -4.72 0.06 -8.34
CA LEU A 93 -3.95 0.51 -9.50
C LEU A 93 -2.67 1.11 -8.97
N SER A 94 -1.53 0.55 -9.33
CA SER A 94 -0.24 1.02 -8.83
C SER A 94 0.84 0.88 -9.88
N ALA A 95 1.87 1.70 -9.75
CA ALA A 95 3.07 1.60 -10.57
C ALA A 95 4.28 1.64 -9.65
N GLU A 96 5.22 0.73 -9.87
CA GLU A 96 6.45 0.71 -9.09
C GLU A 96 7.32 1.89 -9.49
N LEU A 97 7.95 2.54 -8.51
CA LEU A 97 8.85 3.64 -8.73
C LEU A 97 10.28 3.14 -8.63
N LYS A 98 11.13 3.68 -9.50
CA LYS A 98 12.54 3.32 -9.51
C LYS A 98 13.31 4.27 -8.61
N GLU A 99 14.10 3.73 -7.67
CA GLU A 99 14.98 4.53 -6.85
C GLU A 99 16.09 5.09 -7.75
N VAL A 100 16.24 6.41 -7.77
CA VAL A 100 17.27 7.07 -8.58
C VAL A 100 18.35 7.72 -7.72
N PHE A 101 18.13 7.83 -6.42
CA PHE A 101 19.11 8.37 -5.48
C PHE A 101 18.76 7.94 -4.06
N TYR A 102 19.79 7.60 -3.29
CA TYR A 102 19.65 7.32 -1.87
C TYR A 102 20.88 7.84 -1.13
N LEU A 103 20.65 8.61 -0.09
CA LEU A 103 21.69 9.08 0.80
C LEU A 103 21.58 8.35 2.14
N ALA A 104 22.62 7.59 2.49
CA ALA A 104 22.65 6.84 3.74
C ALA A 104 22.90 7.78 4.94
#